data_94558cdd9235b943def76822b3ee78ca
#
_entry.id   94558cdd9235b943def76822b3ee78ca
#
_cell.length_a   1.000
_cell.length_b   1.000
_cell.length_c   1.000
_cell.angle_alpha   90.00
_cell.angle_beta   90.00
_cell.angle_gamma   90.00
#
_symmetry.space_group_name_H-M   'P 1'
#
loop_
_entity.id
_entity.type
_entity.pdbx_description
1 polymer ?
#
loop_
_entity_poly.entity_id
_entity_poly.type
_entity_poly.pdbx_seq_one_letter_code
_entity_poly.pdbx_strand_id
1 'polypeptide(L)'
;MNIICKTASKLIMLCSLSLVITGCGGEGAVSFSQDVRPILDQNCLECHQAGGSGLIASGFSMENYEDLMKGTNFGPMIIAGDAEGSNMLVLMEGRADPSISMPHGQQDPVSRQDVQTIRSWIDQGARNN
;
A
#
# COMPACT_ATOMS: atom_id res chain seq x y z
N MET A 1 -13.74 -43.77 -72.71
CA MET A 1 -14.05 -44.28 -71.36
C MET A 1 -13.15 -43.49 -70.40
N ASN A 2 -13.65 -42.35 -69.96
CA ASN A 2 -12.84 -41.34 -69.23
C ASN A 2 -13.24 -41.35 -67.77
N ILE A 3 -12.28 -41.70 -66.94
CA ILE A 3 -12.46 -41.64 -65.49
C ILE A 3 -11.77 -40.35 -65.01
N ILE A 4 -12.58 -39.37 -64.60
CA ILE A 4 -12.12 -38.12 -64.07
C ILE A 4 -11.92 -38.28 -62.56
N CYS A 5 -10.69 -38.20 -62.09
CA CYS A 5 -10.32 -38.21 -60.71
C CYS A 5 -10.47 -36.77 -60.16
N LYS A 6 -11.46 -36.52 -59.26
CA LYS A 6 -11.64 -35.25 -58.57
C LYS A 6 -10.81 -35.25 -57.28
N THR A 7 -9.74 -34.54 -57.30
CA THR A 7 -8.96 -34.25 -56.07
C THR A 7 -9.68 -33.19 -55.20
N ALA A 8 -10.19 -33.60 -54.06
CA ALA A 8 -10.72 -32.67 -53.06
C ALA A 8 -9.60 -32.09 -52.23
N SER A 9 -9.31 -30.81 -52.43
CA SER A 9 -8.38 -30.06 -51.62
C SER A 9 -9.05 -29.72 -50.29
N LYS A 10 -8.59 -30.34 -49.18
CA LYS A 10 -9.00 -29.96 -47.81
C LYS A 10 -8.19 -28.76 -47.37
N LEU A 11 -8.84 -27.61 -47.38
CA LEU A 11 -8.32 -26.37 -46.77
C LEU A 11 -8.39 -26.51 -45.26
N ILE A 12 -7.26 -26.75 -44.60
CA ILE A 12 -7.14 -26.76 -43.15
C ILE A 12 -7.02 -25.32 -42.70
N MET A 13 -8.11 -24.77 -42.19
CA MET A 13 -8.17 -23.45 -41.55
C MET A 13 -7.58 -23.56 -40.14
N LEU A 14 -6.31 -23.19 -39.97
CA LEU A 14 -5.68 -23.04 -38.66
C LEU A 14 -6.31 -21.83 -37.98
N CYS A 15 -7.24 -22.12 -37.05
CA CYS A 15 -7.77 -21.12 -36.12
C CYS A 15 -6.71 -20.85 -35.03
N SER A 16 -5.92 -19.78 -35.24
CA SER A 16 -4.96 -19.31 -34.21
C SER A 16 -5.74 -18.73 -33.01
N LEU A 17 -5.87 -19.55 -31.98
CA LEU A 17 -6.45 -19.15 -30.73
C LEU A 17 -5.46 -18.23 -30.02
N SER A 18 -5.58 -16.91 -30.23
CA SER A 18 -4.82 -15.90 -29.50
C SER A 18 -5.29 -15.87 -28.04
N LEU A 19 -4.48 -16.45 -27.17
CA LEU A 19 -4.68 -16.38 -25.72
C LEU A 19 -4.39 -14.94 -25.28
N VAL A 20 -5.42 -14.12 -25.15
CA VAL A 20 -5.31 -12.78 -24.55
C VAL A 20 -5.16 -12.99 -23.04
N ILE A 21 -3.93 -12.96 -22.55
CA ILE A 21 -3.65 -12.89 -21.12
C ILE A 21 -3.99 -11.46 -20.69
N THR A 22 -5.22 -11.24 -20.22
CA THR A 22 -5.57 -10.06 -19.45
C THR A 22 -4.80 -10.15 -18.13
N GLY A 23 -3.63 -9.50 -18.09
CA GLY A 23 -2.91 -9.30 -16.86
C GLY A 23 -3.83 -8.49 -15.91
N CYS A 24 -4.28 -9.10 -14.83
CA CYS A 24 -4.81 -8.36 -13.70
C CYS A 24 -3.71 -7.39 -13.29
N GLY A 25 -3.90 -6.09 -13.54
CA GLY A 25 -3.09 -5.03 -12.99
C GLY A 25 -3.30 -4.99 -11.48
N GLY A 26 -2.66 -5.91 -10.75
CA GLY A 26 -2.47 -5.75 -9.33
C GLY A 26 -1.55 -4.55 -9.14
N GLU A 27 -1.91 -3.61 -8.27
CA GLU A 27 -0.97 -2.59 -7.80
C GLU A 27 0.32 -3.30 -7.40
N GLY A 28 1.46 -2.79 -7.90
CA GLY A 28 2.77 -3.38 -7.59
C GLY A 28 2.98 -3.50 -6.07
N ALA A 29 3.83 -4.43 -5.64
CA ALA A 29 4.15 -4.56 -4.23
C ALA A 29 4.75 -3.25 -3.72
N VAL A 30 4.12 -2.66 -2.69
CA VAL A 30 4.61 -1.44 -2.04
C VAL A 30 5.77 -1.79 -1.13
N SER A 31 6.89 -1.08 -1.29
CA SER A 31 8.10 -1.27 -0.49
C SER A 31 8.11 -0.33 0.71
N PHE A 32 8.41 -0.87 1.89
CA PHE A 32 8.61 -0.04 3.07
C PHE A 32 9.75 0.94 2.87
N SER A 33 10.90 0.45 2.41
CA SER A 33 12.12 1.26 2.30
C SER A 33 12.07 2.30 1.17
N GLN A 34 11.38 2.01 0.06
CA GLN A 34 11.36 2.88 -1.12
C GLN A 34 10.13 3.79 -1.18
N ASP A 35 8.98 3.31 -0.72
CA ASP A 35 7.71 4.01 -0.89
C ASP A 35 7.18 4.60 0.42
N VAL A 36 7.22 3.84 1.53
CA VAL A 36 6.63 4.27 2.80
C VAL A 36 7.59 5.10 3.64
N ARG A 37 8.86 4.66 3.77
CA ARG A 37 9.86 5.34 4.60
C ARG A 37 10.02 6.82 4.25
N PRO A 38 10.12 7.23 2.98
CA PRO A 38 10.23 8.65 2.61
C PRO A 38 9.02 9.48 3.05
N ILE A 39 7.81 8.90 3.00
CA ILE A 39 6.59 9.58 3.46
C ILE A 39 6.64 9.83 4.96
N LEU A 40 7.08 8.83 5.75
CA LEU A 40 7.22 8.96 7.20
C LEU A 40 8.29 9.99 7.58
N ASP A 41 9.41 9.99 6.88
CA ASP A 41 10.50 10.94 7.11
C ASP A 41 10.06 12.38 6.91
N GLN A 42 9.29 12.62 5.86
CA GLN A 42 8.86 13.96 5.48
C GLN A 42 7.74 14.49 6.37
N ASN A 43 6.80 13.64 6.80
CA ASN A 43 5.53 14.10 7.39
C ASN A 43 5.38 13.77 8.88
N CYS A 44 6.15 12.84 9.41
CA CYS A 44 5.86 12.25 10.73
C CYS A 44 7.06 12.28 11.68
N LEU A 45 8.26 12.06 11.14
CA LEU A 45 9.46 11.79 11.94
C LEU A 45 9.83 12.93 12.87
N GLU A 46 9.63 14.18 12.47
CA GLU A 46 9.93 15.35 13.32
C GLU A 46 9.30 15.23 14.73
N CYS A 47 8.04 14.75 14.80
CA CYS A 47 7.33 14.56 16.06
C CYS A 47 7.49 13.15 16.63
N HIS A 48 7.73 12.13 15.82
CA HIS A 48 7.75 10.72 16.20
C HIS A 48 9.16 10.11 16.22
N GLN A 49 10.14 10.87 16.68
CA GLN A 49 11.54 10.46 16.90
C GLN A 49 12.01 10.86 18.31
N ALA A 50 13.23 10.47 18.66
CA ALA A 50 13.84 10.80 19.95
C ALA A 50 13.77 12.32 20.23
N GLY A 51 13.13 12.70 21.35
CA GLY A 51 12.89 14.08 21.72
C GLY A 51 11.69 14.76 21.07
N GLY A 52 11.02 14.12 20.13
CA GLY A 52 9.83 14.63 19.47
C GLY A 52 8.57 14.58 20.36
N SER A 53 7.69 15.56 20.17
CA SER A 53 6.47 15.70 20.99
C SER A 53 5.52 14.51 20.87
N GLY A 54 5.39 13.92 19.68
CA GLY A 54 4.55 12.77 19.43
C GLY A 54 5.05 11.51 20.13
N LEU A 55 6.38 11.28 20.14
CA LEU A 55 6.98 10.20 20.90
C LEU A 55 6.77 10.38 22.39
N ILE A 56 6.99 11.60 22.91
CA ILE A 56 6.82 11.91 24.35
C ILE A 56 5.37 11.68 24.79
N ALA A 57 4.40 12.07 23.95
CA ALA A 57 2.99 11.96 24.28
C ALA A 57 2.44 10.54 24.22
N SER A 58 2.89 9.74 23.26
CA SER A 58 2.26 8.44 22.94
C SER A 58 3.18 7.23 23.08
N GLY A 59 4.49 7.44 23.15
CA GLY A 59 5.48 6.36 23.02
C GLY A 59 5.65 5.83 21.59
N PHE A 60 5.01 6.47 20.59
CA PHE A 60 5.07 6.03 19.20
C PHE A 60 6.29 6.59 18.49
N SER A 61 7.26 5.73 18.22
CA SER A 61 8.44 6.04 17.40
C SER A 61 8.25 5.57 15.96
N MET A 62 8.71 6.40 15.03
CA MET A 62 8.76 6.07 13.60
C MET A 62 10.20 6.08 13.07
N GLU A 63 11.21 5.97 13.95
CA GLU A 63 12.63 6.03 13.56
C GLU A 63 13.05 4.82 12.74
N ASN A 64 12.45 3.67 12.97
CA ASN A 64 12.70 2.44 12.24
C ASN A 64 11.42 1.58 12.13
N TYR A 65 11.50 0.52 11.35
CA TYR A 65 10.35 -0.36 11.10
C TYR A 65 9.88 -1.08 12.38
N GLU A 66 10.80 -1.55 13.20
CA GLU A 66 10.50 -2.31 14.42
C GLU A 66 9.71 -1.45 15.42
N ASP A 67 10.14 -0.20 15.63
CA ASP A 67 9.45 0.75 16.51
C ASP A 67 8.09 1.15 15.93
N LEU A 68 8.00 1.39 14.61
CA LEU A 68 6.74 1.68 13.95
C LEU A 68 5.71 0.54 14.17
N MET A 69 6.12 -0.70 14.01
CA MET A 69 5.23 -1.85 14.18
C MET A 69 4.92 -2.16 15.65
N LYS A 70 5.78 -1.78 16.58
CA LYS A 70 5.53 -1.88 18.02
C LYS A 70 4.35 -1.01 18.46
N GLY A 71 4.19 0.17 17.84
CA GLY A 71 3.09 1.08 18.13
C GLY A 71 3.33 1.98 19.33
N THR A 72 2.24 2.34 20.02
CA THR A 72 2.21 3.24 21.16
C THR A 72 2.30 2.49 22.50
N ASN A 73 2.37 3.25 23.61
CA ASN A 73 2.20 2.71 24.98
C ASN A 73 0.81 2.06 25.19
N PHE A 74 -0.15 2.32 24.30
CA PHE A 74 -1.54 1.85 24.40
C PHE A 74 -1.85 0.69 23.44
N GLY A 75 -0.92 0.35 22.54
CA GLY A 75 -1.06 -0.75 21.60
C GLY A 75 -0.60 -0.41 20.17
N PRO A 76 -0.78 -1.35 19.26
CA PRO A 76 -0.32 -1.20 17.87
C PRO A 76 -1.11 -0.11 17.14
N MET A 77 -0.41 0.61 16.28
CA MET A 77 -1.00 1.61 15.39
C MET A 77 -1.28 1.06 13.99
N ILE A 78 -0.62 -0.05 13.65
CA ILE A 78 -0.73 -0.74 12.37
C ILE A 78 -1.16 -2.18 12.62
N ILE A 79 -2.19 -2.62 11.89
CA ILE A 79 -2.63 -4.00 11.84
C ILE A 79 -2.30 -4.51 10.44
N ALA A 80 -1.27 -5.34 10.33
CA ALA A 80 -0.82 -5.87 9.04
C ALA A 80 -1.95 -6.62 8.33
N GLY A 81 -2.26 -6.23 7.10
CA GLY A 81 -3.37 -6.75 6.30
C GLY A 81 -4.73 -6.08 6.55
N ASP A 82 -4.80 -5.09 7.43
CA ASP A 82 -6.04 -4.36 7.74
C ASP A 82 -5.77 -2.86 7.87
N ALA A 83 -5.73 -2.18 6.74
CA ALA A 83 -5.55 -0.74 6.69
C ALA A 83 -6.72 0.01 7.30
N GLU A 84 -7.94 -0.48 7.12
CA GLU A 84 -9.15 0.16 7.64
C GLU A 84 -9.19 0.18 9.17
N GLY A 85 -8.77 -0.91 9.80
CA GLY A 85 -8.67 -1.05 11.26
C GLY A 85 -7.40 -0.48 11.86
N SER A 86 -6.43 -0.03 11.05
CA SER A 86 -5.17 0.54 11.53
C SER A 86 -5.35 1.96 12.04
N ASN A 87 -5.10 2.18 13.33
CA ASN A 87 -5.27 3.50 13.98
C ASN A 87 -4.43 4.59 13.32
N MET A 88 -3.27 4.26 12.78
CA MET A 88 -2.45 5.21 12.03
C MET A 88 -3.25 5.87 10.90
N LEU A 89 -3.95 5.09 10.06
CA LEU A 89 -4.78 5.62 8.99
C LEU A 89 -6.06 6.29 9.50
N VAL A 90 -6.66 5.77 10.57
CA VAL A 90 -7.82 6.42 11.21
C VAL A 90 -7.50 7.87 11.57
N LEU A 91 -6.31 8.11 12.13
CA LEU A 91 -5.87 9.46 12.52
C LEU A 91 -5.49 10.32 11.30
N MET A 92 -4.78 9.75 10.31
CA MET A 92 -4.34 10.46 9.11
C MET A 92 -5.51 10.86 8.19
N GLU A 93 -6.56 10.07 8.15
CA GLU A 93 -7.76 10.30 7.34
C GLU A 93 -8.83 11.14 8.05
N GLY A 94 -8.58 11.57 9.30
CA GLY A 94 -9.52 12.35 10.08
C GLY A 94 -10.78 11.59 10.47
N ARG A 95 -10.71 10.27 10.58
CA ARG A 95 -11.83 9.40 11.01
C ARG A 95 -12.00 9.34 12.53
N ALA A 96 -11.14 10.01 13.28
CA ALA A 96 -11.22 10.16 14.73
C ALA A 96 -11.60 11.61 15.11
N ASP A 97 -11.61 11.90 16.41
CA ASP A 97 -11.84 13.26 16.90
C ASP A 97 -10.74 14.20 16.34
N PRO A 98 -11.12 15.41 15.86
CA PRO A 98 -10.15 16.36 15.31
C PRO A 98 -8.99 16.71 16.23
N SER A 99 -9.18 16.63 17.54
CA SER A 99 -8.13 16.91 18.53
C SER A 99 -6.98 15.92 18.54
N ILE A 100 -7.17 14.75 17.95
CA ILE A 100 -6.16 13.69 17.83
C ILE A 100 -5.80 13.34 16.39
N SER A 101 -6.32 14.08 15.40
CA SER A 101 -5.97 13.87 13.99
C SER A 101 -4.49 14.15 13.74
N MET A 102 -3.91 13.42 12.78
CA MET A 102 -2.50 13.55 12.37
C MET A 102 -2.40 14.00 10.91
N PRO A 103 -1.47 14.87 10.57
CA PRO A 103 -0.53 15.58 11.45
C PRO A 103 -1.22 16.55 12.40
N HIS A 104 -0.60 16.76 13.58
CA HIS A 104 -1.14 17.68 14.58
C HIS A 104 -0.83 19.15 14.27
N GLY A 105 -1.67 20.04 14.81
CA GLY A 105 -1.46 21.48 14.79
C GLY A 105 -1.74 22.12 13.42
N GLN A 106 -0.84 22.99 12.97
CA GLN A 106 -1.00 23.74 11.70
C GLN A 106 -0.19 23.13 10.54
N GLN A 107 0.16 21.86 10.65
CA GLN A 107 0.84 21.17 9.55
C GLN A 107 -0.16 20.84 8.44
N ASP A 108 0.32 20.90 7.20
CA ASP A 108 -0.49 20.48 6.06
C ASP A 108 -0.82 18.98 6.14
N PRO A 109 -2.03 18.59 5.75
CA PRO A 109 -2.40 17.18 5.67
C PRO A 109 -1.45 16.40 4.74
N VAL A 110 -1.17 15.16 5.10
CA VAL A 110 -0.45 14.24 4.20
C VAL A 110 -1.23 14.10 2.89
N SER A 111 -0.52 14.06 1.76
CA SER A 111 -1.17 13.98 0.47
C SER A 111 -2.05 12.73 0.36
N ARG A 112 -3.14 12.81 -0.41
CA ARG A 112 -4.01 11.64 -0.63
C ARG A 112 -3.27 10.47 -1.25
N GLN A 113 -2.29 10.75 -2.10
CA GLN A 113 -1.47 9.73 -2.73
C GLN A 113 -0.60 9.01 -1.71
N ASP A 114 0.04 9.75 -0.80
CA ASP A 114 0.89 9.19 0.26
C ASP A 114 0.06 8.36 1.25
N VAL A 115 -1.12 8.86 1.63
CA VAL A 115 -2.07 8.09 2.46
C VAL A 115 -2.45 6.78 1.76
N GLN A 116 -2.73 6.81 0.46
CA GLN A 116 -3.06 5.61 -0.31
C GLN A 116 -1.86 4.65 -0.41
N THR A 117 -0.65 5.15 -0.54
CA THR A 117 0.57 4.33 -0.54
C THR A 117 0.72 3.57 0.79
N ILE A 118 0.57 4.28 1.91
CA ILE A 118 0.62 3.66 3.25
C ILE A 118 -0.52 2.65 3.42
N ARG A 119 -1.74 2.96 2.96
CA ARG A 119 -2.88 2.05 2.97
C ARG A 119 -2.57 0.76 2.22
N SER A 120 -2.11 0.87 0.98
CA SER A 120 -1.76 -0.28 0.15
C SER A 120 -0.64 -1.13 0.78
N TRP A 121 0.36 -0.49 1.38
CA TRP A 121 1.42 -1.19 2.10
C TRP A 121 0.88 -1.99 3.30
N ILE A 122 -0.02 -1.40 4.09
CA ILE A 122 -0.63 -2.08 5.24
C ILE A 122 -1.49 -3.26 4.76
N ASP A 123 -2.35 -3.06 3.76
CA ASP A 123 -3.22 -4.12 3.21
C ASP A 123 -2.40 -5.27 2.59
N GLN A 124 -1.22 -4.98 2.06
CA GLN A 124 -0.25 -5.98 1.56
C GLN A 124 0.54 -6.68 2.68
N GLY A 125 0.23 -6.41 3.95
CA GLY A 125 0.81 -7.07 5.11
C GLY A 125 1.91 -6.27 5.81
N ALA A 126 2.04 -4.98 5.54
CA ALA A 126 2.96 -4.05 6.22
C ALA A 126 4.40 -4.59 6.32
N ARG A 127 4.95 -5.15 5.24
CA ARG A 127 6.25 -5.83 5.25
C ARG A 127 7.43 -4.87 5.32
N ASN A 128 8.51 -5.32 5.98
CA ASN A 128 9.82 -4.65 5.96
C ASN A 128 10.59 -5.10 4.71
N ASN A 129 10.45 -4.38 3.59
CA ASN A 129 11.02 -4.74 2.29
C ASN A 129 11.61 -3.53 1.54
#